data_f7251c4e4966d19af76a503a0c4c52bd
#
_entry.id   f7251c4e4966d19af76a503a0c4c52bd
#
_cell.length_a   1.000
_cell.length_b   1.000
_cell.length_c   1.000
_cell.angle_alpha   90.00
_cell.angle_beta   90.00
_cell.angle_gamma   90.00
#
_symmetry.space_group_name_H-M   'P 1'
#
loop_
_entity.id
_entity.type
_entity.pdbx_description
1 polymer ?
#
loop_
_entity_poly.entity_id
_entity_poly.type
_entity_poly.pdbx_seq_one_letter_code
_entity_poly.pdbx_strand_id
1 'polypeptide(L)'
;AIGAQINTLSDYDLDLKDPRKKNLTDAVEAFGKRRIQLMLAVEFLITLALIIVFISVTHNPWLLMMWIIGISLGWIYSAPPIRLKARSWLAPASLILVLGIFPVLFAYFTFTTSFQPFFLLALIGLAMTIYGVIIPTEIRDYFGDKTMQIKTMTVHLGLVKACVTSILLIGVGAVFFAAAYLLEWINGPRPFLALLLL
;
A
#
# COMPACT_ATOMS: atom_id res chain seq x y z
N ALA A 1 -3.97 -4.81 9.24
CA ALA A 1 -4.58 -6.10 9.59
C ALA A 1 -5.59 -6.51 8.52
N ILE A 2 -6.69 -5.77 8.27
CA ILE A 2 -7.79 -6.13 7.33
C ILE A 2 -7.27 -6.62 5.97
N GLY A 3 -6.41 -5.86 5.28
CA GLY A 3 -5.87 -6.24 3.98
C GLY A 3 -5.11 -7.56 3.98
N ALA A 4 -4.32 -7.83 5.03
CA ALA A 4 -3.59 -9.09 5.18
C ALA A 4 -4.54 -10.28 5.38
N GLN A 5 -5.60 -10.13 6.18
CA GLN A 5 -6.59 -11.17 6.40
C GLN A 5 -7.39 -11.48 5.13
N ILE A 6 -7.80 -10.44 4.38
CA ILE A 6 -8.45 -10.60 3.07
C ILE A 6 -7.52 -11.37 2.13
N ASN A 7 -6.23 -11.00 2.10
CA ASN A 7 -5.24 -11.67 1.26
C ASN A 7 -5.11 -13.15 1.63
N THR A 8 -4.94 -13.46 2.91
CA THR A 8 -4.82 -14.84 3.41
C THR A 8 -6.05 -15.68 3.07
N LEU A 9 -7.25 -15.14 3.27
CA LEU A 9 -8.49 -15.85 2.95
C LEU A 9 -8.68 -16.05 1.44
N SER A 10 -8.34 -15.05 0.64
CA SER A 10 -8.50 -15.08 -0.82
C SER A 10 -7.50 -16.03 -1.51
N ASP A 11 -6.31 -16.20 -0.92
CA ASP A 11 -5.24 -17.02 -1.50
C ASP A 11 -5.18 -18.42 -0.95
N TYR A 12 -5.91 -18.72 0.11
CA TYR A 12 -5.77 -19.97 0.86
C TYR A 12 -5.72 -21.22 -0.03
N ASP A 13 -6.65 -21.36 -0.98
CA ASP A 13 -6.72 -22.53 -1.86
C ASP A 13 -5.55 -22.62 -2.86
N LEU A 14 -4.91 -21.49 -3.17
CA LEU A 14 -3.69 -21.44 -3.96
C LEU A 14 -2.46 -21.74 -3.10
N ASP A 15 -2.44 -21.19 -1.89
CA ASP A 15 -1.34 -21.33 -0.94
C ASP A 15 -1.20 -22.78 -0.45
N LEU A 16 -2.31 -23.55 -0.39
CA LEU A 16 -2.29 -25.00 -0.14
C LEU A 16 -1.46 -25.80 -1.15
N LYS A 17 -1.32 -25.27 -2.38
CA LYS A 17 -0.56 -25.93 -3.46
C LYS A 17 0.93 -25.54 -3.47
N ASP A 18 1.33 -24.53 -2.67
CA ASP A 18 2.71 -24.07 -2.56
C ASP A 18 3.38 -24.62 -1.29
N PRO A 19 4.33 -25.58 -1.42
CA PRO A 19 5.01 -26.14 -0.25
C PRO A 19 5.74 -25.11 0.62
N ARG A 20 6.14 -23.96 0.05
CA ARG A 20 6.82 -22.88 0.78
C ARG A 20 5.87 -22.17 1.75
N LYS A 21 4.56 -22.27 1.54
CA LYS A 21 3.51 -21.64 2.34
C LYS A 21 2.83 -22.57 3.32
N LYS A 22 3.36 -23.78 3.49
CA LYS A 22 2.80 -24.79 4.39
C LYS A 22 2.57 -24.26 5.80
N ASN A 23 3.55 -23.58 6.39
CA ASN A 23 3.40 -23.01 7.73
C ASN A 23 2.25 -22.03 7.85
N LEU A 24 1.97 -21.24 6.80
CA LEU A 24 0.86 -20.32 6.76
C LEU A 24 -0.49 -21.06 6.66
N THR A 25 -0.57 -22.05 5.78
CA THR A 25 -1.80 -22.85 5.61
C THR A 25 -2.13 -23.67 6.84
N ASP A 26 -1.11 -24.31 7.46
CA ASP A 26 -1.27 -25.03 8.73
C ASP A 26 -1.76 -24.09 9.86
N ALA A 27 -1.23 -22.87 9.93
CA ALA A 27 -1.70 -21.87 10.90
C ALA A 27 -3.16 -21.45 10.64
N VAL A 28 -3.55 -21.25 9.36
CA VAL A 28 -4.94 -20.94 9.00
C VAL A 28 -5.88 -22.08 9.36
N GLU A 29 -5.48 -23.33 9.15
CA GLU A 29 -6.27 -24.51 9.55
C GLU A 29 -6.42 -24.63 11.06
N ALA A 30 -5.33 -24.49 11.79
CA ALA A 30 -5.33 -24.56 13.26
C ALA A 30 -6.18 -23.45 13.88
N PHE A 31 -6.12 -22.25 13.35
CA PHE A 31 -6.92 -21.12 13.85
C PHE A 31 -8.38 -21.18 13.39
N GLY A 32 -8.64 -21.66 12.18
CA GLY A 32 -9.92 -21.81 11.53
C GLY A 32 -10.37 -20.60 10.71
N LYS A 33 -10.69 -20.85 9.43
CA LYS A 33 -11.14 -19.80 8.47
C LYS A 33 -12.30 -18.97 9.01
N ARG A 34 -13.29 -19.60 9.68
CA ARG A 34 -14.44 -18.90 10.27
C ARG A 34 -14.03 -17.88 11.33
N ARG A 35 -13.02 -18.20 12.14
CA ARG A 35 -12.50 -17.27 13.15
C ARG A 35 -11.82 -16.08 12.51
N ILE A 36 -11.04 -16.30 11.44
CA ILE A 36 -10.42 -15.21 10.67
C ILE A 36 -11.49 -14.29 10.06
N GLN A 37 -12.57 -14.87 9.49
CA GLN A 37 -13.68 -14.08 8.95
C GLN A 37 -14.41 -13.26 10.03
N LEU A 38 -14.62 -13.84 11.22
CA LEU A 38 -15.20 -13.12 12.36
C LEU A 38 -14.28 -11.98 12.83
N MET A 39 -12.98 -12.22 12.94
CA MET A 39 -12.02 -11.17 13.29
C MET A 39 -12.01 -10.05 12.23
N LEU A 40 -12.04 -10.39 10.95
CA LEU A 40 -12.15 -9.43 9.87
C LEU A 40 -13.40 -8.55 10.00
N ALA A 41 -14.54 -9.17 10.30
CA ALA A 41 -15.80 -8.44 10.52
C ALA A 41 -15.72 -7.52 11.75
N VAL A 42 -15.14 -7.99 12.85
CA VAL A 42 -14.93 -7.19 14.06
C VAL A 42 -13.99 -6.02 13.79
N GLU A 43 -12.85 -6.25 13.13
CA GLU A 43 -11.90 -5.18 12.75
C GLU A 43 -12.57 -4.14 11.83
N PHE A 44 -13.38 -4.60 10.88
CA PHE A 44 -14.13 -3.69 10.01
C PHE A 44 -15.11 -2.82 10.82
N LEU A 45 -15.87 -3.40 11.75
CA LEU A 45 -16.78 -2.64 12.60
C LEU A 45 -16.05 -1.66 13.52
N ILE A 46 -14.91 -2.07 14.08
CA ILE A 46 -14.08 -1.19 14.92
C ILE A 46 -13.57 -0.02 14.07
N THR A 47 -13.02 -0.26 12.88
CA THR A 47 -12.52 0.83 12.02
C THR A 47 -13.63 1.72 11.51
N LEU A 48 -14.84 1.18 11.27
CA LEU A 48 -16.03 1.97 10.93
C LEU A 48 -16.45 2.87 12.10
N ALA A 49 -16.50 2.34 13.31
CA ALA A 49 -16.81 3.14 14.49
C ALA A 49 -15.77 4.25 14.72
N LEU A 50 -14.47 3.93 14.59
CA LEU A 50 -13.40 4.89 14.74
C LEU A 50 -13.48 6.00 13.69
N ILE A 51 -13.76 5.69 12.41
CA ILE A 51 -13.85 6.74 11.38
C ILE A 51 -15.06 7.65 11.62
N ILE A 52 -16.19 7.12 12.11
CA ILE A 52 -17.36 7.93 12.46
C ILE A 52 -17.02 8.90 13.61
N VAL A 53 -16.37 8.41 14.67
CA VAL A 53 -15.90 9.27 15.76
C VAL A 53 -14.92 10.31 15.24
N PHE A 54 -13.99 9.91 14.38
CA PHE A 54 -12.97 10.80 13.84
C PHE A 54 -13.57 11.94 13.00
N ILE A 55 -14.56 11.62 12.17
CA ILE A 55 -15.29 12.63 11.39
C ILE A 55 -16.11 13.57 12.29
N SER A 56 -16.73 13.05 13.34
CA SER A 56 -17.52 13.89 14.26
C SER A 56 -16.64 14.88 15.01
N VAL A 57 -15.36 14.56 15.25
CA VAL A 57 -14.38 15.44 15.89
C VAL A 57 -13.74 16.43 14.90
N THR A 58 -13.35 15.93 13.72
CA THR A 58 -12.62 16.76 12.73
C THR A 58 -13.54 17.56 11.82
N HIS A 59 -14.83 17.19 11.74
CA HIS A 59 -15.83 17.74 10.81
C HIS A 59 -15.39 17.64 9.34
N ASN A 60 -14.51 16.68 9.00
CA ASN A 60 -13.97 16.52 7.67
C ASN A 60 -14.51 15.26 6.96
N PRO A 61 -15.49 15.39 6.05
CA PRO A 61 -16.10 14.25 5.36
C PRO A 61 -15.16 13.54 4.38
N TRP A 62 -14.07 14.18 3.94
CA TRP A 62 -13.07 13.57 3.07
C TRP A 62 -12.44 12.32 3.68
N LEU A 63 -12.35 12.27 5.02
CA LEU A 63 -11.81 11.11 5.73
C LEU A 63 -12.66 9.86 5.53
N LEU A 64 -14.01 10.00 5.47
CA LEU A 64 -14.88 8.86 5.16
C LEU A 64 -14.63 8.36 3.73
N MET A 65 -14.56 9.26 2.77
CA MET A 65 -14.28 8.90 1.38
C MET A 65 -12.93 8.18 1.26
N MET A 66 -11.88 8.68 1.92
CA MET A 66 -10.57 8.04 1.94
C MET A 66 -10.62 6.64 2.57
N TRP A 67 -11.35 6.47 3.68
CA TRP A 67 -11.52 5.17 4.32
C TRP A 67 -12.24 4.19 3.40
N ILE A 68 -13.37 4.60 2.76
CA ILE A 68 -14.12 3.75 1.82
C ILE A 68 -13.20 3.32 0.66
N ILE A 69 -12.47 4.25 0.05
CA ILE A 69 -11.57 3.95 -1.07
C ILE A 69 -10.44 3.01 -0.60
N GLY A 70 -9.83 3.27 0.56
CA GLY A 70 -8.76 2.44 1.11
C GLY A 70 -9.20 0.99 1.37
N ILE A 71 -10.35 0.78 2.00
CA ILE A 71 -10.93 -0.55 2.23
C ILE A 71 -11.28 -1.23 0.90
N SER A 72 -11.90 -0.50 -0.03
CA SER A 72 -12.28 -1.03 -1.34
C SER A 72 -11.06 -1.46 -2.15
N LEU A 73 -9.99 -0.66 -2.16
CA LEU A 73 -8.72 -1.01 -2.82
C LEU A 73 -8.06 -2.23 -2.17
N GLY A 74 -8.04 -2.30 -0.83
CA GLY A 74 -7.52 -3.47 -0.12
C GLY A 74 -8.27 -4.75 -0.48
N TRP A 75 -9.59 -4.66 -0.63
CA TRP A 75 -10.43 -5.76 -1.09
C TRP A 75 -10.13 -6.14 -2.54
N ILE A 76 -10.22 -5.18 -3.47
CA ILE A 76 -10.00 -5.35 -4.91
C ILE A 76 -8.58 -5.85 -5.22
N TYR A 77 -7.59 -5.48 -4.39
CA TYR A 77 -6.22 -5.96 -4.51
C TYR A 77 -6.12 -7.47 -4.41
N SER A 78 -6.80 -8.07 -3.42
CA SER A 78 -6.64 -9.49 -3.10
C SER A 78 -7.78 -10.37 -3.58
N ALA A 79 -9.02 -9.88 -3.55
CA ALA A 79 -10.23 -10.69 -3.77
C ALA A 79 -10.63 -10.80 -5.25
N PRO A 80 -11.18 -11.97 -5.67
CA PRO A 80 -11.86 -12.10 -6.95
C PRO A 80 -13.08 -11.15 -7.03
N PRO A 81 -13.54 -10.76 -8.23
CA PRO A 81 -13.03 -11.16 -9.55
C PRO A 81 -11.86 -10.30 -10.06
N ILE A 82 -11.56 -9.15 -9.46
CA ILE A 82 -10.61 -8.16 -9.99
C ILE A 82 -9.17 -8.58 -9.71
N ARG A 83 -8.84 -8.87 -8.45
CA ARG A 83 -7.57 -9.41 -7.99
C ARG A 83 -6.36 -8.67 -8.59
N LEU A 84 -6.19 -7.39 -8.27
CA LEU A 84 -5.15 -6.53 -8.86
C LEU A 84 -3.73 -7.08 -8.69
N LYS A 85 -3.45 -7.79 -7.58
CA LYS A 85 -2.14 -8.42 -7.35
C LYS A 85 -1.73 -9.46 -8.39
N ALA A 86 -2.70 -10.05 -9.11
CA ALA A 86 -2.43 -11.00 -10.21
C ALA A 86 -2.16 -10.30 -11.54
N ARG A 87 -2.20 -8.97 -11.58
CA ARG A 87 -2.09 -8.20 -12.80
C ARG A 87 -0.77 -7.41 -12.81
N SER A 88 0.24 -7.94 -13.48
CA SER A 88 1.55 -7.33 -13.78
C SER A 88 1.82 -5.95 -13.11
N TRP A 89 1.66 -4.86 -13.86
CA TRP A 89 1.93 -3.50 -13.39
C TRP A 89 0.86 -2.91 -12.45
N LEU A 90 -0.36 -3.46 -12.41
CA LEU A 90 -1.42 -3.01 -11.48
C LEU A 90 -1.13 -3.44 -10.03
N ALA A 91 -0.40 -4.52 -9.82
CA ALA A 91 -0.02 -4.97 -8.49
C ALA A 91 0.84 -3.92 -7.75
N PRO A 92 2.00 -3.48 -8.28
CA PRO A 92 2.79 -2.44 -7.62
C PRO A 92 2.05 -1.10 -7.55
N ALA A 93 1.28 -0.70 -8.58
CA ALA A 93 0.51 0.53 -8.54
C ALA A 93 -0.52 0.54 -7.39
N SER A 94 -1.24 -0.55 -7.18
CA SER A 94 -2.20 -0.67 -6.08
C SER A 94 -1.51 -0.71 -4.70
N LEU A 95 -0.33 -1.33 -4.58
CA LEU A 95 0.45 -1.30 -3.34
C LEU A 95 0.92 0.12 -3.01
N ILE A 96 1.40 0.89 -4.00
CA ILE A 96 1.77 2.29 -3.82
C ILE A 96 0.58 3.09 -3.28
N LEU A 97 -0.61 2.90 -3.85
CA LEU A 97 -1.81 3.58 -3.39
C LEU A 97 -2.18 3.17 -1.95
N VAL A 98 -2.29 1.87 -1.67
CA VAL A 98 -2.80 1.35 -0.38
C VAL A 98 -1.80 1.54 0.75
N LEU A 99 -0.50 1.31 0.51
CA LEU A 99 0.53 1.37 1.56
C LEU A 99 1.16 2.75 1.72
N GLY A 100 1.10 3.60 0.70
CA GLY A 100 1.75 4.90 0.69
C GLY A 100 0.78 6.06 0.57
N ILE A 101 0.18 6.23 -0.60
CA ILE A 101 -0.57 7.44 -0.93
C ILE A 101 -1.78 7.64 -0.02
N PHE A 102 -2.63 6.63 0.16
CA PHE A 102 -3.84 6.77 0.98
C PHE A 102 -3.58 7.02 2.46
N PRO A 103 -2.67 6.30 3.14
CA PRO A 103 -2.32 6.61 4.52
C PRO A 103 -1.81 8.05 4.71
N VAL A 104 -0.98 8.53 3.79
CA VAL A 104 -0.43 9.90 3.85
C VAL A 104 -1.50 10.94 3.55
N LEU A 105 -2.38 10.71 2.54
CA LEU A 105 -3.52 11.58 2.28
C LEU A 105 -4.50 11.61 3.46
N PHE A 106 -4.77 10.46 4.07
CA PHE A 106 -5.61 10.37 5.26
C PHE A 106 -5.04 11.22 6.39
N ALA A 107 -3.75 11.05 6.71
CA ALA A 107 -3.07 11.86 7.71
C ALA A 107 -3.10 13.35 7.35
N TYR A 108 -2.82 13.71 6.10
CA TYR A 108 -2.85 15.11 5.64
C TYR A 108 -4.22 15.74 5.84
N PHE A 109 -5.29 15.10 5.36
CA PHE A 109 -6.66 15.62 5.48
C PHE A 109 -7.24 15.56 6.91
N THR A 110 -6.55 14.92 7.84
CA THR A 110 -6.86 15.03 9.27
C THR A 110 -6.61 16.45 9.80
N PHE A 111 -5.57 17.11 9.28
CA PHE A 111 -5.12 18.42 9.78
C PHE A 111 -5.53 19.60 8.89
N THR A 112 -5.93 19.34 7.64
CA THR A 112 -6.33 20.39 6.70
C THR A 112 -7.43 19.92 5.76
N THR A 113 -8.27 20.86 5.31
CA THR A 113 -9.28 20.63 4.27
C THR A 113 -8.83 21.16 2.91
N SER A 114 -7.71 21.93 2.88
CA SER A 114 -7.15 22.51 1.65
C SER A 114 -5.98 21.69 1.14
N PHE A 115 -5.91 21.48 -0.18
CA PHE A 115 -4.80 20.79 -0.81
C PHE A 115 -3.71 21.79 -1.24
N GLN A 116 -2.49 21.59 -0.72
CA GLN A 116 -1.35 22.41 -1.10
C GLN A 116 -0.63 21.83 -2.31
N PRO A 117 -0.35 22.61 -3.38
CA PRO A 117 0.24 22.06 -4.61
C PRO A 117 1.62 21.39 -4.41
N PHE A 118 2.46 21.91 -3.51
CA PHE A 118 3.77 21.30 -3.22
C PHE A 118 3.65 19.91 -2.57
N PHE A 119 2.55 19.63 -1.89
CA PHE A 119 2.28 18.30 -1.34
C PHE A 119 2.17 17.23 -2.43
N LEU A 120 1.75 17.60 -3.65
CA LEU A 120 1.76 16.68 -4.78
C LEU A 120 3.17 16.16 -5.10
N LEU A 121 4.19 17.01 -4.98
CA LEU A 121 5.58 16.59 -5.18
C LEU A 121 6.00 15.56 -4.13
N ALA A 122 5.60 15.75 -2.86
CA ALA A 122 5.85 14.78 -1.81
C ALA A 122 5.15 13.44 -2.10
N LEU A 123 3.91 13.44 -2.59
CA LEU A 123 3.20 12.23 -2.98
C LEU A 123 3.86 11.51 -4.17
N ILE A 124 4.35 12.26 -5.16
CA ILE A 124 5.10 11.69 -6.29
C ILE A 124 6.40 11.07 -5.78
N GLY A 125 7.15 11.78 -4.93
CA GLY A 125 8.36 11.28 -4.30
C GLY A 125 8.12 9.99 -3.51
N LEU A 126 7.03 9.95 -2.73
CA LEU A 126 6.60 8.78 -1.99
C LEU A 126 6.28 7.60 -2.91
N ALA A 127 5.50 7.83 -3.96
CA ALA A 127 5.14 6.80 -4.93
C ALA A 127 6.38 6.18 -5.58
N MET A 128 7.33 7.01 -6.00
CA MET A 128 8.59 6.56 -6.60
C MET A 128 9.43 5.77 -5.61
N THR A 129 9.57 6.26 -4.38
CA THR A 129 10.33 5.58 -3.34
C THR A 129 9.73 4.22 -2.98
N ILE A 130 8.41 4.14 -2.78
CA ILE A 130 7.71 2.88 -2.49
C ILE A 130 7.90 1.90 -3.64
N TYR A 131 7.76 2.35 -4.88
CA TYR A 131 7.98 1.46 -6.03
C TYR A 131 9.44 0.98 -6.09
N GLY A 132 10.40 1.87 -5.86
CA GLY A 132 11.80 1.50 -5.76
C GLY A 132 12.07 0.45 -4.68
N VAL A 133 11.36 0.49 -3.55
CA VAL A 133 11.46 -0.50 -2.46
C VAL A 133 10.71 -1.81 -2.79
N ILE A 134 9.66 -1.78 -3.58
CA ILE A 134 8.94 -3.00 -4.02
C ILE A 134 9.83 -3.86 -4.94
N ILE A 135 10.59 -3.26 -5.85
CA ILE A 135 11.44 -3.97 -6.82
C ILE A 135 12.41 -4.97 -6.16
N PRO A 136 13.14 -4.68 -5.07
CA PRO A 136 13.95 -5.67 -4.36
C PRO A 136 13.19 -6.91 -3.89
N THR A 137 11.91 -6.78 -3.53
CA THR A 137 11.10 -7.95 -3.15
C THR A 137 10.78 -8.83 -4.36
N GLU A 138 10.54 -8.23 -5.53
CA GLU A 138 10.39 -8.96 -6.80
C GLU A 138 11.70 -9.61 -7.26
N ILE A 139 12.86 -8.96 -6.99
CA ILE A 139 14.18 -9.54 -7.30
C ILE A 139 14.40 -10.82 -6.52
N ARG A 140 14.02 -10.86 -5.24
CA ARG A 140 14.10 -12.05 -4.41
C ARG A 140 13.32 -13.22 -5.01
N ASP A 141 12.16 -12.93 -5.58
CA ASP A 141 11.26 -13.95 -6.10
C ASP A 141 11.46 -14.23 -7.61
N TYR A 142 12.43 -13.55 -8.27
CA TYR A 142 12.67 -13.55 -9.71
C TYR A 142 12.69 -14.93 -10.37
N PHE A 143 13.46 -15.88 -9.83
CA PHE A 143 13.59 -17.20 -10.43
C PHE A 143 12.29 -18.02 -10.30
N GLY A 144 11.59 -17.90 -9.20
CA GLY A 144 10.28 -18.50 -8.98
C GLY A 144 9.25 -17.95 -9.96
N ASP A 145 9.16 -16.63 -10.04
CA ASP A 145 8.22 -15.94 -10.93
C ASP A 145 8.48 -16.28 -12.39
N LYS A 146 9.74 -16.31 -12.80
CA LYS A 146 10.14 -16.68 -14.16
C LYS A 146 9.74 -18.12 -14.50
N THR A 147 9.93 -19.05 -13.58
CA THR A 147 9.56 -20.46 -13.76
C THR A 147 8.04 -20.63 -13.85
N MET A 148 7.29 -19.86 -13.06
CA MET A 148 5.82 -19.88 -13.04
C MET A 148 5.18 -18.99 -14.12
N GLN A 149 5.99 -18.38 -14.99
CA GLN A 149 5.56 -17.43 -16.03
C GLN A 149 4.78 -16.23 -15.49
N ILE A 150 5.06 -15.81 -14.26
CA ILE A 150 4.49 -14.61 -13.66
C ILE A 150 5.23 -13.39 -14.25
N LYS A 151 4.48 -12.47 -14.84
CA LYS A 151 5.01 -11.30 -15.54
C LYS A 151 5.18 -10.13 -14.56
N THR A 152 6.12 -10.21 -13.62
CA THR A 152 6.49 -9.05 -12.79
C THR A 152 7.36 -8.06 -13.58
N MET A 153 7.50 -6.83 -13.10
CA MET A 153 8.38 -5.84 -13.72
C MET A 153 9.84 -6.35 -13.73
N THR A 154 10.27 -6.97 -12.66
CA THR A 154 11.63 -7.52 -12.53
C THR A 154 11.89 -8.65 -13.52
N VAL A 155 10.91 -9.53 -13.77
CA VAL A 155 11.02 -10.58 -14.81
C VAL A 155 11.13 -9.95 -16.20
N HIS A 156 10.38 -8.85 -16.45
CA HIS A 156 10.43 -8.16 -17.73
C HIS A 156 11.76 -7.43 -17.97
N LEU A 157 12.26 -6.71 -16.99
CA LEU A 157 13.51 -5.92 -17.10
C LEU A 157 14.77 -6.76 -17.00
N GLY A 158 14.74 -7.88 -16.27
CA GLY A 158 15.89 -8.64 -15.83
C GLY A 158 16.56 -8.02 -14.60
N LEU A 159 17.35 -8.82 -13.86
CA LEU A 159 17.88 -8.47 -12.54
C LEU A 159 18.68 -7.16 -12.50
N VAL A 160 19.60 -6.99 -13.44
CA VAL A 160 20.50 -5.80 -13.44
C VAL A 160 19.72 -4.51 -13.68
N LYS A 161 18.84 -4.48 -14.70
CA LYS A 161 18.03 -3.31 -14.96
C LYS A 161 17.03 -3.03 -13.85
N ALA A 162 16.47 -4.06 -13.22
CA ALA A 162 15.60 -3.91 -12.07
C ALA A 162 16.32 -3.25 -10.89
N CYS A 163 17.54 -3.69 -10.55
CA CYS A 163 18.35 -3.05 -9.51
C CYS A 163 18.62 -1.57 -9.82
N VAL A 164 19.03 -1.26 -11.05
CA VAL A 164 19.28 0.13 -11.45
C VAL A 164 18.00 0.96 -11.38
N THR A 165 16.88 0.42 -11.86
CA THR A 165 15.57 1.10 -11.78
C THR A 165 15.16 1.38 -10.34
N SER A 166 15.35 0.41 -9.42
CA SER A 166 15.09 0.58 -7.99
C SER A 166 15.87 1.78 -7.41
N ILE A 167 17.19 1.80 -7.64
CA ILE A 167 18.08 2.87 -7.15
C ILE A 167 17.65 4.24 -7.72
N LEU A 168 17.39 4.30 -9.04
CA LEU A 168 16.96 5.53 -9.70
C LEU A 168 15.62 6.04 -9.15
N LEU A 169 14.65 5.15 -8.94
CA LEU A 169 13.35 5.53 -8.39
C LEU A 169 13.47 6.10 -6.97
N ILE A 170 14.27 5.46 -6.11
CA ILE A 170 14.52 5.95 -4.76
C ILE A 170 15.24 7.31 -4.82
N GLY A 171 16.27 7.45 -5.65
CA GLY A 171 17.03 8.70 -5.80
C GLY A 171 16.16 9.84 -6.32
N VAL A 172 15.38 9.61 -7.38
CA VAL A 172 14.46 10.62 -7.92
C VAL A 172 13.36 10.93 -6.91
N GLY A 173 12.82 9.92 -6.20
CA GLY A 173 11.87 10.11 -5.12
C GLY A 173 12.41 11.05 -4.03
N ALA A 174 13.67 10.86 -3.61
CA ALA A 174 14.33 11.75 -2.65
C ALA A 174 14.45 13.19 -3.15
N VAL A 175 14.73 13.39 -4.45
CA VAL A 175 14.75 14.74 -5.06
C VAL A 175 13.37 15.39 -5.00
N PHE A 176 12.28 14.66 -5.28
CA PHE A 176 10.92 15.18 -5.18
C PHE A 176 10.56 15.56 -3.73
N PHE A 177 10.98 14.75 -2.75
CA PHE A 177 10.80 15.09 -1.33
C PHE A 177 11.57 16.36 -0.95
N ALA A 178 12.84 16.47 -1.36
CA ALA A 178 13.65 17.66 -1.11
C ALA A 178 13.03 18.90 -1.75
N ALA A 179 12.52 18.80 -2.97
CA ALA A 179 11.83 19.89 -3.66
C ALA A 179 10.54 20.30 -2.93
N ALA A 180 9.73 19.34 -2.52
CA ALA A 180 8.52 19.60 -1.74
C ALA A 180 8.85 20.32 -0.43
N TYR A 181 9.87 19.83 0.27
CA TYR A 181 10.37 20.44 1.50
C TYR A 181 10.82 21.89 1.29
N LEU A 182 11.64 22.15 0.28
CA LEU A 182 12.14 23.50 0.00
C LEU A 182 11.02 24.46 -0.38
N LEU A 183 10.04 24.01 -1.18
CA LEU A 183 8.88 24.84 -1.54
C LEU A 183 7.98 25.14 -0.35
N GLU A 184 7.79 24.19 0.54
CA GLU A 184 7.05 24.42 1.78
C GLU A 184 7.79 25.39 2.70
N TRP A 185 9.12 25.23 2.83
CA TRP A 185 9.96 26.15 3.63
C TRP A 185 9.88 27.59 3.14
N ILE A 186 9.81 27.79 1.83
CA ILE A 186 9.76 29.14 1.21
C ILE A 186 8.36 29.75 1.32
N ASN A 187 7.27 28.94 1.14
CA ASN A 187 5.92 29.43 0.88
C ASN A 187 4.90 29.10 1.98
N GLY A 188 5.22 28.24 2.94
CA GLY A 188 4.24 27.65 3.84
C GLY A 188 4.45 27.94 5.33
N PRO A 189 3.41 27.79 6.14
CA PRO A 189 3.55 27.70 7.59
C PRO A 189 4.26 26.37 7.93
N ARG A 190 5.33 26.47 8.65
CA ARG A 190 6.31 25.39 9.00
C ARG A 190 5.84 24.08 9.69
N PRO A 191 4.56 23.77 9.93
CA PRO A 191 4.18 22.60 10.74
C PRO A 191 4.27 21.24 10.03
N PHE A 192 4.24 21.19 8.67
CA PHE A 192 4.22 19.90 7.97
C PHE A 192 5.56 19.16 8.03
N LEU A 193 6.66 19.89 8.09
CA LEU A 193 8.02 19.33 8.17
C LEU A 193 8.31 18.58 9.46
N ALA A 194 7.70 18.99 10.55
CA ALA A 194 7.83 18.29 11.83
C ALA A 194 7.25 16.87 11.78
N LEU A 195 6.22 16.64 10.94
CA LEU A 195 5.58 15.33 10.77
C LEU A 195 6.39 14.35 9.90
N LEU A 196 7.29 14.86 9.05
CA LEU A 196 8.15 14.01 8.21
C LEU A 196 9.49 13.66 8.89
N LEU A 197 9.80 14.32 10.02
CA LEU A 197 11.01 14.09 10.81
C LEU A 197 10.77 13.23 12.05
N LEU A 198 9.53 12.86 12.33
CA LEU A 198 9.12 11.90 13.36
C LEU A 198 8.92 10.51 12.74
#